data_8d209cb9371800978fda71d1e91817fd
#
_entry.id   8d209cb9371800978fda71d1e91817fd
#
_cell.length_a   1.000
_cell.length_b   1.000
_cell.length_c   1.000
_cell.angle_alpha   90.00
_cell.angle_beta   90.00
_cell.angle_gamma   90.00
#
_symmetry.space_group_name_H-M   'P 1'
#
loop_
_entity.id
_entity.type
_entity.pdbx_description
1 polymer ?
#
loop_
_entity_poly.entity_id
_entity_poly.type
_entity_poly.pdbx_seq_one_letter_code
_entity_poly.pdbx_strand_id
1 'polypeptide(L)'
;MKIAIVAPVMGPVPPKKYGGIEIIVDELAHGLAKHGHHVTVFCSGESMIAGDGITRVETSPYPTREHPDENRDWERKQLEEVLTRQHEFDVIHLNYEPKVCRFEIGGAFKNLLDSFEVPVALTFHNTTDVAENVAYYQSTPSLYRHTMIFVSNNQRKPVEFFPNTHVIYNALPIADFPLETEKEEYMLFLGRITPTKGLLEAIAVAHATNIPLYIVAKIDPVDKEYYESEVKSHIDGSLIRYMGEADFQEKIAYLKKARCLLFPIQWEEPFGLVMVEALACGTPVIAFRRGSVPEIIQDGVNGYIADSVEEMVIAVQKAGLISSLRCRESVETRFDTKRMVDEYEKLFESLKNE
;
A
#
# COMPACT_ATOMS: atom_id res chain seq x y z
N MET A 1 -16.40 6.88 19.07
CA MET A 1 -16.58 5.40 18.94
C MET A 1 -15.42 4.66 19.60
N LYS A 2 -15.64 3.39 19.90
CA LYS A 2 -14.58 2.43 20.22
C LYS A 2 -14.30 1.60 18.96
N ILE A 3 -13.10 1.70 18.40
CA ILE A 3 -12.74 1.12 17.11
C ILE A 3 -11.58 0.15 17.31
N ALA A 4 -11.73 -1.09 16.83
CA ALA A 4 -10.60 -2.01 16.71
C ALA A 4 -9.99 -1.86 15.32
N ILE A 5 -8.68 -1.68 15.22
CA ILE A 5 -7.92 -1.78 13.96
C ILE A 5 -6.98 -2.98 14.08
N VAL A 6 -7.09 -3.91 13.15
CA VAL A 6 -6.29 -5.13 13.12
C VAL A 6 -5.27 -5.00 12.00
N ALA A 7 -4.01 -4.82 12.38
CA ALA A 7 -2.88 -4.75 11.46
C ALA A 7 -2.37 -6.16 11.13
N PRO A 8 -1.82 -6.39 9.92
CA PRO A 8 -1.12 -7.64 9.64
C PRO A 8 0.02 -7.90 10.62
N VAL A 9 0.15 -9.15 11.06
CA VAL A 9 1.23 -9.55 11.99
C VAL A 9 2.63 -9.57 11.34
N MET A 10 2.71 -9.31 10.04
CA MET A 10 3.95 -9.38 9.26
C MET A 10 4.92 -8.23 9.53
N GLY A 11 4.44 -7.08 9.97
CA GLY A 11 5.28 -5.91 10.23
C GLY A 11 4.88 -5.14 11.48
N PRO A 12 5.83 -4.39 12.10
CA PRO A 12 5.51 -3.52 13.23
C PRO A 12 4.79 -2.25 12.76
N VAL A 13 3.93 -1.69 13.62
CA VAL A 13 3.22 -0.41 13.39
C VAL A 13 3.80 0.67 14.34
N PRO A 14 4.29 1.81 13.82
CA PRO A 14 4.64 2.04 12.42
C PRO A 14 5.82 1.17 11.95
N PRO A 15 6.03 1.02 10.63
CA PRO A 15 7.14 0.22 10.13
C PRO A 15 8.48 0.95 10.31
N LYS A 16 9.55 0.20 10.58
CA LYS A 16 10.91 0.77 10.72
C LYS A 16 11.50 1.26 9.39
N LYS A 17 11.13 0.62 8.27
CA LYS A 17 11.57 0.94 6.90
C LYS A 17 10.43 0.75 5.92
N TYR A 18 10.44 -0.34 5.12
CA TYR A 18 9.37 -0.67 4.19
C TYR A 18 8.17 -1.30 4.90
N GLY A 19 6.95 -0.77 4.64
CA GLY A 19 5.70 -1.29 5.20
C GLY A 19 4.52 -0.41 4.80
N GLY A 20 3.93 -0.67 3.62
CA GLY A 20 2.86 0.18 3.09
C GLY A 20 1.56 0.12 3.91
N ILE A 21 1.17 -1.09 4.34
CA ILE A 21 -0.07 -1.29 5.11
C ILE A 21 0.11 -0.73 6.52
N GLU A 22 1.25 -0.97 7.12
CA GLU A 22 1.57 -0.54 8.48
C GLU A 22 1.58 0.99 8.61
N ILE A 23 2.03 1.73 7.57
CA ILE A 23 1.92 3.20 7.51
C ILE A 23 0.44 3.62 7.49
N ILE A 24 -0.39 2.99 6.66
CA ILE A 24 -1.82 3.33 6.57
C ILE A 24 -2.54 3.06 7.89
N VAL A 25 -2.22 1.96 8.56
CA VAL A 25 -2.77 1.64 9.88
C VAL A 25 -2.38 2.69 10.91
N ASP A 26 -1.11 3.08 10.95
CA ASP A 26 -0.60 4.10 11.87
C ASP A 26 -1.28 5.46 11.67
N GLU A 27 -1.32 5.93 10.43
CA GLU A 27 -1.96 7.20 10.05
C GLU A 27 -3.46 7.20 10.37
N LEU A 28 -4.16 6.11 10.06
CA LEU A 28 -5.60 5.98 10.34
C LEU A 28 -5.88 5.97 11.85
N ALA A 29 -5.10 5.20 12.61
CA ALA A 29 -5.27 5.12 14.05
C ALA A 29 -5.07 6.47 14.75
N HIS A 30 -3.98 7.18 14.41
CA HIS A 30 -3.71 8.51 14.93
C HIS A 30 -4.75 9.54 14.50
N GLY A 31 -5.20 9.49 13.24
CA GLY A 31 -6.23 10.39 12.73
C GLY A 31 -7.56 10.22 13.46
N LEU A 32 -8.04 8.98 13.61
CA LEU A 32 -9.27 8.67 14.34
C LEU A 32 -9.18 9.04 15.82
N ALA A 33 -8.03 8.80 16.46
CA ALA A 33 -7.81 9.19 17.85
C ALA A 33 -7.84 10.73 18.04
N LYS A 34 -7.27 11.50 17.10
CA LYS A 34 -7.37 12.98 17.07
C LYS A 34 -8.80 13.48 16.91
N HIS A 35 -9.68 12.71 16.25
CA HIS A 35 -11.13 12.99 16.15
C HIS A 35 -11.91 12.58 17.40
N GLY A 36 -11.23 12.12 18.47
CA GLY A 36 -11.84 11.78 19.75
C GLY A 36 -12.38 10.35 19.85
N HIS A 37 -11.99 9.47 18.95
CA HIS A 37 -12.31 8.04 19.06
C HIS A 37 -11.32 7.31 19.97
N HIS A 38 -11.76 6.20 20.59
CA HIS A 38 -10.90 5.25 21.27
C HIS A 38 -10.50 4.13 20.29
N VAL A 39 -9.24 4.11 19.92
CA VAL A 39 -8.72 3.16 18.92
C VAL A 39 -7.87 2.10 19.60
N THR A 40 -8.25 0.83 19.44
CA THR A 40 -7.42 -0.31 19.87
C THR A 40 -6.77 -0.93 18.64
N VAL A 41 -5.43 -0.92 18.59
CA VAL A 41 -4.66 -1.49 17.49
C VAL A 41 -4.11 -2.85 17.89
N PHE A 42 -4.60 -3.90 17.24
CA PHE A 42 -4.05 -5.25 17.32
C PHE A 42 -2.92 -5.38 16.30
N CYS A 43 -1.71 -5.62 16.77
CA CYS A 43 -0.51 -5.57 15.93
C CYS A 43 0.53 -6.61 16.37
N SER A 44 1.60 -6.76 15.58
CA SER A 44 2.73 -7.59 15.93
C SER A 44 3.56 -6.99 17.06
N GLY A 45 4.36 -7.79 17.74
CA GLY A 45 5.43 -7.33 18.62
C GLY A 45 6.37 -6.36 17.89
N GLU A 46 7.17 -5.62 18.65
CA GLU A 46 8.02 -4.51 18.20
C GLU A 46 7.26 -3.31 17.62
N SER A 47 5.92 -3.32 17.60
CA SER A 47 5.12 -2.16 17.25
C SER A 47 5.27 -1.07 18.30
N MET A 48 5.42 0.18 17.85
CA MET A 48 5.65 1.35 18.71
C MET A 48 4.49 2.35 18.66
N ILE A 49 3.37 1.98 18.03
CA ILE A 49 2.20 2.85 17.96
C ILE A 49 1.72 3.22 19.37
N ALA A 50 1.58 4.52 19.64
CA ALA A 50 1.16 5.06 20.91
C ALA A 50 0.63 6.49 20.74
N GLY A 51 -0.30 6.91 21.59
CA GLY A 51 -0.86 8.25 21.60
C GLY A 51 -2.12 8.34 22.47
N ASP A 52 -2.58 9.55 22.72
CA ASP A 52 -3.84 9.77 23.42
C ASP A 52 -5.01 9.13 22.62
N GLY A 53 -5.82 8.34 23.28
CA GLY A 53 -6.92 7.62 22.64
C GLY A 53 -6.51 6.33 21.92
N ILE A 54 -5.23 5.93 21.91
CA ILE A 54 -4.72 4.71 21.27
C ILE A 54 -4.35 3.68 22.35
N THR A 55 -4.86 2.46 22.19
CA THR A 55 -4.48 1.28 22.96
C THR A 55 -3.80 0.28 22.04
N ARG A 56 -2.57 -0.12 22.35
CA ARG A 56 -1.83 -1.14 21.62
C ARG A 56 -2.04 -2.51 22.25
N VAL A 57 -2.35 -3.52 21.42
CA VAL A 57 -2.46 -4.94 21.80
C VAL A 57 -1.52 -5.76 20.92
N GLU A 58 -0.48 -6.31 21.53
CA GLU A 58 0.46 -7.19 20.83
C GLU A 58 -0.11 -8.61 20.75
N THR A 59 -0.29 -9.11 19.54
CA THR A 59 -0.91 -10.41 19.25
C THR A 59 0.06 -11.45 18.69
N SER A 60 1.28 -11.04 18.38
CA SER A 60 2.42 -11.92 18.11
C SER A 60 3.65 -11.39 18.85
N PRO A 61 4.63 -12.22 19.21
CA PRO A 61 5.80 -11.76 19.97
C PRO A 61 6.77 -10.93 19.13
N TYR A 62 6.71 -11.02 17.81
CA TYR A 62 7.55 -10.35 16.83
C TYR A 62 6.83 -10.24 15.48
N PRO A 63 7.32 -9.40 14.56
CA PRO A 63 6.84 -9.37 13.18
C PRO A 63 7.15 -10.69 12.46
N THR A 64 6.14 -11.31 11.85
CA THR A 64 6.27 -12.66 11.29
C THR A 64 6.91 -12.70 9.89
N ARG A 65 7.27 -11.55 9.31
CA ARG A 65 7.90 -11.48 7.97
C ARG A 65 9.18 -12.32 7.88
N GLU A 66 9.95 -12.41 8.97
CA GLU A 66 11.17 -13.22 9.05
C GLU A 66 10.90 -14.66 9.48
N HIS A 67 9.64 -14.96 9.83
CA HIS A 67 9.15 -16.26 10.30
C HIS A 67 7.90 -16.68 9.52
N PRO A 68 7.98 -16.84 8.18
CA PRO A 68 6.81 -17.04 7.33
C PRO A 68 6.02 -18.33 7.66
N ASP A 69 6.67 -19.34 8.17
CA ASP A 69 6.02 -20.62 8.56
C ASP A 69 5.08 -20.44 9.76
N GLU A 70 5.31 -19.43 10.60
CA GLU A 70 4.48 -19.14 11.78
C GLU A 70 3.37 -18.13 11.49
N ASN A 71 3.41 -17.45 10.33
CA ASN A 71 2.52 -16.33 10.01
C ASN A 71 1.04 -16.72 10.17
N ARG A 72 0.63 -17.86 9.60
CA ARG A 72 -0.77 -18.31 9.63
C ARG A 72 -1.29 -18.62 11.05
N ASP A 73 -0.44 -19.13 11.92
CA ASP A 73 -0.81 -19.40 13.31
C ASP A 73 -1.00 -18.12 14.10
N TRP A 74 -0.16 -17.10 13.88
CA TRP A 74 -0.29 -15.82 14.54
C TRP A 74 -1.46 -14.99 13.98
N GLU A 75 -1.73 -15.04 12.68
CA GLU A 75 -2.95 -14.47 12.09
C GLU A 75 -4.22 -15.06 12.73
N ARG A 76 -4.27 -16.38 12.88
CA ARG A 76 -5.39 -17.04 13.53
C ARG A 76 -5.56 -16.61 14.98
N LYS A 77 -4.50 -16.65 15.79
CA LYS A 77 -4.54 -16.24 17.21
C LYS A 77 -4.99 -14.80 17.38
N GLN A 78 -4.49 -13.90 16.51
CA GLN A 78 -4.90 -12.49 16.51
C GLN A 78 -6.40 -12.36 16.25
N LEU A 79 -6.92 -13.01 15.20
CA LEU A 79 -8.34 -12.95 14.86
C LEU A 79 -9.23 -13.59 15.92
N GLU A 80 -8.79 -14.69 16.55
CA GLU A 80 -9.49 -15.33 17.68
C GLU A 80 -9.53 -14.40 18.91
N GLU A 81 -8.45 -13.66 19.20
CA GLU A 81 -8.42 -12.66 20.27
C GLU A 81 -9.39 -11.50 19.98
N VAL A 82 -9.35 -10.94 18.77
CA VAL A 82 -10.27 -9.89 18.35
C VAL A 82 -11.72 -10.36 18.44
N LEU A 83 -12.02 -11.59 18.00
CA LEU A 83 -13.33 -12.18 18.07
C LEU A 83 -13.82 -12.33 19.54
N THR A 84 -12.94 -12.75 20.44
CA THR A 84 -13.27 -12.89 21.87
C THR A 84 -13.64 -11.55 22.50
N ARG A 85 -13.03 -10.46 22.02
CA ARG A 85 -13.22 -9.11 22.53
C ARG A 85 -14.17 -8.25 21.67
N GLN A 86 -14.83 -8.82 20.68
CA GLN A 86 -15.58 -8.06 19.68
C GLN A 86 -16.60 -7.08 20.29
N HIS A 87 -17.27 -7.45 21.37
CA HIS A 87 -18.27 -6.60 22.01
C HIS A 87 -17.72 -5.40 22.81
N GLU A 88 -16.38 -5.25 22.87
CA GLU A 88 -15.74 -4.04 23.39
C GLU A 88 -15.80 -2.88 22.38
N PHE A 89 -16.09 -3.18 21.10
CA PHE A 89 -15.95 -2.26 19.96
C PHE A 89 -17.30 -1.95 19.29
N ASP A 90 -17.43 -0.74 18.78
CA ASP A 90 -18.54 -0.33 17.92
C ASP A 90 -18.34 -0.82 16.47
N VAL A 91 -17.08 -0.86 16.00
CA VAL A 91 -16.65 -1.33 14.66
C VAL A 91 -15.29 -2.00 14.76
N ILE A 92 -15.11 -3.05 13.97
CA ILE A 92 -13.80 -3.74 13.80
C ILE A 92 -13.33 -3.53 12.37
N HIS A 93 -12.14 -2.96 12.20
CA HIS A 93 -11.47 -2.77 10.92
C HIS A 93 -10.36 -3.79 10.74
N LEU A 94 -10.51 -4.70 9.78
CA LEU A 94 -9.52 -5.72 9.44
C LEU A 94 -8.70 -5.29 8.20
N ASN A 95 -7.38 -5.29 8.31
CA ASN A 95 -6.49 -5.10 7.17
C ASN A 95 -6.05 -6.46 6.61
N TYR A 96 -7.03 -7.34 6.45
CA TYR A 96 -6.90 -8.70 5.91
C TYR A 96 -7.94 -8.97 4.84
N GLU A 97 -7.56 -9.68 3.78
CA GLU A 97 -8.50 -10.23 2.82
C GLU A 97 -9.29 -11.41 3.45
N PRO A 98 -10.53 -11.65 2.99
CA PRO A 98 -11.39 -12.70 3.54
C PRO A 98 -10.78 -14.10 3.54
N LYS A 99 -9.89 -14.40 2.59
CA LYS A 99 -9.19 -15.67 2.48
C LYS A 99 -8.21 -15.90 3.64
N VAL A 100 -7.61 -14.81 4.15
CA VAL A 100 -6.73 -14.85 5.32
C VAL A 100 -7.51 -15.25 6.58
N CYS A 101 -8.80 -14.90 6.65
CA CYS A 101 -9.68 -15.24 7.78
C CYS A 101 -10.16 -16.69 7.79
N ARG A 102 -9.74 -17.54 6.82
CA ARG A 102 -10.15 -18.94 6.70
C ARG A 102 -9.09 -19.88 7.27
N PHE A 103 -9.47 -20.69 8.25
CA PHE A 103 -8.59 -21.64 8.94
C PHE A 103 -9.21 -23.02 9.03
N GLU A 104 -8.36 -24.06 9.13
CA GLU A 104 -8.78 -25.40 9.50
C GLU A 104 -8.93 -25.47 11.03
N ILE A 105 -10.15 -25.70 11.50
CA ILE A 105 -10.50 -25.77 12.91
C ILE A 105 -11.31 -27.05 13.14
N GLY A 106 -10.75 -28.00 13.89
CA GLY A 106 -11.41 -29.25 14.20
C GLY A 106 -11.67 -30.15 12.98
N GLY A 107 -10.75 -30.16 12.00
CA GLY A 107 -10.83 -30.95 10.77
C GLY A 107 -11.75 -30.37 9.68
N ALA A 108 -12.24 -29.14 9.85
CA ALA A 108 -13.05 -28.44 8.86
C ALA A 108 -12.53 -27.01 8.63
N PHE A 109 -12.64 -26.52 7.39
CA PHE A 109 -12.35 -25.13 7.10
C PHE A 109 -13.50 -24.24 7.59
N LYS A 110 -13.17 -23.26 8.44
CA LYS A 110 -14.08 -22.22 8.94
C LYS A 110 -13.54 -20.85 8.56
N ASN A 111 -14.44 -19.94 8.22
CA ASN A 111 -14.09 -18.53 8.08
C ASN A 111 -14.47 -17.80 9.38
N LEU A 112 -13.50 -17.23 10.07
CA LEU A 112 -13.74 -16.53 11.34
C LEU A 112 -14.64 -15.28 11.15
N LEU A 113 -14.72 -14.73 9.95
CA LEU A 113 -15.67 -13.65 9.62
C LEU A 113 -17.12 -14.02 9.89
N ASP A 114 -17.48 -15.30 9.76
CA ASP A 114 -18.85 -15.78 10.00
C ASP A 114 -19.26 -15.66 11.48
N SER A 115 -18.29 -15.56 12.39
CA SER A 115 -18.47 -15.53 13.84
C SER A 115 -18.53 -14.12 14.43
N PHE A 116 -18.22 -13.07 13.65
CA PHE A 116 -18.37 -11.71 14.14
C PHE A 116 -19.85 -11.28 14.16
N GLU A 117 -20.28 -10.73 15.28
CA GLU A 117 -21.63 -10.22 15.51
C GLU A 117 -21.68 -8.68 15.38
N VAL A 118 -20.55 -8.01 15.59
CA VAL A 118 -20.40 -6.57 15.41
C VAL A 118 -20.01 -6.23 13.95
N PRO A 119 -20.28 -4.98 13.49
CA PRO A 119 -19.88 -4.55 12.16
C PRO A 119 -18.38 -4.73 11.91
N VAL A 120 -18.04 -5.38 10.79
CA VAL A 120 -16.65 -5.54 10.33
C VAL A 120 -16.47 -4.82 9.00
N ALA A 121 -15.43 -4.01 8.91
CA ALA A 121 -14.92 -3.42 7.68
C ALA A 121 -13.59 -4.08 7.30
N LEU A 122 -13.46 -4.59 6.08
CA LEU A 122 -12.25 -5.25 5.58
C LEU A 122 -11.61 -4.38 4.51
N THR A 123 -10.36 -3.97 4.71
CA THR A 123 -9.59 -3.28 3.67
C THR A 123 -8.70 -4.26 2.91
N PHE A 124 -8.87 -4.27 1.59
CA PHE A 124 -8.10 -5.10 0.67
C PHE A 124 -6.86 -4.34 0.21
N HIS A 125 -5.69 -4.89 0.50
CA HIS A 125 -4.40 -4.27 0.15
C HIS A 125 -3.70 -4.94 -1.04
N ASN A 126 -4.14 -6.15 -1.45
CA ASN A 126 -3.60 -6.87 -2.60
C ASN A 126 -4.65 -7.02 -3.71
N THR A 127 -4.23 -6.94 -4.99
CA THR A 127 -5.14 -7.12 -6.14
C THR A 127 -5.16 -8.52 -6.69
N THR A 128 -4.05 -9.24 -6.60
CA THR A 128 -3.94 -10.60 -7.14
C THR A 128 -5.03 -11.53 -6.65
N ASP A 129 -5.56 -11.27 -5.47
CA ASP A 129 -6.57 -12.12 -4.86
C ASP A 129 -8.00 -11.76 -5.24
N VAL A 130 -8.30 -10.53 -5.66
CA VAL A 130 -9.70 -10.10 -5.87
C VAL A 130 -10.31 -10.77 -7.10
N ALA A 131 -9.68 -10.65 -8.27
CA ALA A 131 -10.20 -11.21 -9.51
C ALA A 131 -10.19 -12.75 -9.51
N GLU A 132 -9.14 -13.36 -8.96
CA GLU A 132 -8.99 -14.82 -8.90
C GLU A 132 -9.91 -15.47 -7.87
N ASN A 133 -10.36 -14.74 -6.85
CA ASN A 133 -11.16 -15.26 -5.75
C ASN A 133 -12.64 -14.84 -5.80
N VAL A 134 -13.14 -14.28 -6.91
CA VAL A 134 -14.55 -13.87 -7.03
C VAL A 134 -15.52 -14.99 -6.65
N ALA A 135 -15.31 -16.21 -7.17
CA ALA A 135 -16.16 -17.35 -6.87
C ALA A 135 -16.13 -17.73 -5.37
N TYR A 136 -14.96 -17.63 -4.73
CA TYR A 136 -14.83 -17.83 -3.28
C TYR A 136 -15.59 -16.74 -2.51
N TYR A 137 -15.46 -15.48 -2.90
CA TYR A 137 -16.16 -14.38 -2.24
C TYR A 137 -17.68 -14.52 -2.39
N GLN A 138 -18.19 -14.90 -3.58
CA GLN A 138 -19.60 -15.17 -3.79
C GLN A 138 -20.15 -16.31 -2.92
N SER A 139 -19.32 -17.31 -2.61
CA SER A 139 -19.67 -18.43 -1.75
C SER A 139 -19.48 -18.18 -0.26
N THR A 140 -19.04 -16.97 0.15
CA THR A 140 -18.76 -16.60 1.54
C THR A 140 -19.88 -15.69 2.07
N PRO A 141 -20.88 -16.22 2.83
CA PRO A 141 -22.08 -15.49 3.25
C PRO A 141 -21.76 -14.24 4.09
N SER A 142 -20.74 -14.30 4.93
CA SER A 142 -20.32 -13.17 5.76
C SER A 142 -19.95 -11.91 4.96
N LEU A 143 -19.47 -12.05 3.72
CA LEU A 143 -19.14 -10.90 2.89
C LEU A 143 -20.36 -10.09 2.41
N TYR A 144 -21.56 -10.65 2.47
CA TYR A 144 -22.80 -9.91 2.22
C TYR A 144 -23.28 -9.11 3.46
N ARG A 145 -22.70 -9.40 4.62
CA ARG A 145 -23.01 -8.76 5.90
C ARG A 145 -21.98 -7.73 6.32
N HIS A 146 -20.69 -7.97 5.98
CA HIS A 146 -19.59 -7.10 6.33
C HIS A 146 -19.20 -6.17 5.17
N THR A 147 -18.60 -5.05 5.49
CA THR A 147 -18.22 -4.03 4.51
C THR A 147 -16.84 -4.32 3.92
N MET A 148 -16.74 -4.24 2.61
CA MET A 148 -15.47 -4.39 1.87
C MET A 148 -14.96 -3.04 1.38
N ILE A 149 -13.72 -2.71 1.70
CA ILE A 149 -13.05 -1.47 1.33
C ILE A 149 -11.91 -1.81 0.39
N PHE A 150 -11.87 -1.13 -0.74
CA PHE A 150 -10.85 -1.25 -1.77
C PHE A 150 -10.05 0.05 -1.87
N VAL A 151 -8.76 -0.06 -2.17
CA VAL A 151 -7.87 1.09 -2.24
C VAL A 151 -7.82 1.73 -3.64
N SER A 152 -8.57 1.19 -4.61
CA SER A 152 -8.81 1.79 -5.92
C SER A 152 -10.08 1.25 -6.57
N ASN A 153 -10.62 1.97 -7.56
CA ASN A 153 -11.75 1.50 -8.36
C ASN A 153 -11.38 0.28 -9.21
N ASN A 154 -10.15 0.26 -9.75
CA ASN A 154 -9.65 -0.89 -10.51
C ASN A 154 -9.67 -2.16 -9.65
N GLN A 155 -9.22 -2.06 -8.40
CA GLN A 155 -9.22 -3.19 -7.47
C GLN A 155 -10.65 -3.66 -7.14
N ARG A 156 -11.61 -2.75 -6.96
CA ARG A 156 -13.02 -3.06 -6.65
C ARG A 156 -13.76 -3.69 -7.82
N LYS A 157 -13.41 -3.36 -9.04
CA LYS A 157 -14.17 -3.70 -10.27
C LYS A 157 -14.62 -5.16 -10.38
N PRO A 158 -13.79 -6.18 -10.06
CA PRO A 158 -14.20 -7.58 -10.15
C PRO A 158 -15.34 -7.97 -9.20
N VAL A 159 -15.59 -7.19 -8.15
CA VAL A 159 -16.54 -7.47 -7.06
C VAL A 159 -17.55 -6.33 -6.82
N GLU A 160 -17.67 -5.39 -7.75
CA GLU A 160 -18.58 -4.24 -7.64
C GLU A 160 -20.08 -4.62 -7.56
N PHE A 161 -20.42 -5.86 -7.85
CA PHE A 161 -21.77 -6.40 -7.71
C PHE A 161 -22.18 -6.64 -6.24
N PHE A 162 -21.24 -6.67 -5.28
CA PHE A 162 -21.59 -6.70 -3.86
C PHE A 162 -22.10 -5.32 -3.43
N PRO A 163 -23.23 -5.26 -2.67
CA PRO A 163 -23.86 -3.98 -2.32
C PRO A 163 -23.07 -3.14 -1.30
N ASN A 164 -22.19 -3.78 -0.53
CA ASN A 164 -21.44 -3.21 0.60
C ASN A 164 -19.96 -3.01 0.27
N THR A 165 -19.65 -2.55 -0.95
CA THR A 165 -18.29 -2.24 -1.39
C THR A 165 -18.05 -0.74 -1.44
N HIS A 166 -16.92 -0.30 -0.90
CA HIS A 166 -16.48 1.09 -0.89
C HIS A 166 -15.08 1.22 -1.49
N VAL A 167 -14.75 2.41 -1.99
CA VAL A 167 -13.37 2.76 -2.35
C VAL A 167 -12.91 3.87 -1.43
N ILE A 168 -11.87 3.61 -0.66
CA ILE A 168 -11.16 4.62 0.12
C ILE A 168 -9.70 4.53 -0.28
N TYR A 169 -9.23 5.53 -1.01
CA TYR A 169 -7.83 5.56 -1.45
C TYR A 169 -6.89 5.65 -0.25
N ASN A 170 -5.79 4.91 -0.30
CA ASN A 170 -4.69 5.11 0.63
C ASN A 170 -4.20 6.56 0.57
N ALA A 171 -3.60 7.01 1.65
CA ALA A 171 -3.14 8.38 1.79
C ALA A 171 -1.80 8.45 2.53
N LEU A 172 -1.18 9.61 2.48
CA LEU A 172 0.07 9.92 3.15
C LEU A 172 -0.05 11.28 3.85
N PRO A 173 0.71 11.53 4.92
CA PRO A 173 0.87 12.85 5.49
C PRO A 173 1.68 13.72 4.52
N ILE A 174 0.97 14.32 3.54
CA ILE A 174 1.61 15.04 2.41
C ILE A 174 2.56 16.13 2.91
N ALA A 175 2.30 16.72 4.07
CA ALA A 175 3.17 17.75 4.68
C ALA A 175 4.58 17.23 4.99
N ASP A 176 4.76 15.93 5.20
CA ASP A 176 6.06 15.33 5.53
C ASP A 176 6.94 15.11 4.28
N PHE A 177 6.38 15.34 3.10
CA PHE A 177 7.07 15.23 1.82
C PHE A 177 7.40 16.64 1.28
N PRO A 178 8.65 17.15 1.44
CA PRO A 178 8.99 18.48 1.00
C PRO A 178 8.96 18.61 -0.51
N LEU A 179 8.27 19.65 -1.00
CA LEU A 179 8.25 19.99 -2.41
C LEU A 179 9.63 20.47 -2.87
N GLU A 180 10.13 19.95 -3.99
CA GLU A 180 11.35 20.42 -4.65
C GLU A 180 11.07 20.69 -6.12
N THR A 181 11.47 21.85 -6.59
CA THR A 181 11.26 22.27 -7.99
C THR A 181 12.49 22.08 -8.85
N GLU A 182 13.67 22.06 -8.24
CA GLU A 182 14.94 21.84 -8.94
C GLU A 182 15.26 20.36 -8.98
N LYS A 183 15.24 19.77 -10.18
CA LYS A 183 15.48 18.35 -10.41
C LYS A 183 16.89 18.11 -10.94
N GLU A 184 17.47 16.98 -10.53
CA GLU A 184 18.74 16.46 -11.04
C GLU A 184 18.49 15.54 -12.26
N GLU A 185 19.53 15.29 -13.04
CA GLU A 185 19.44 14.51 -14.27
C GLU A 185 19.56 12.99 -13.98
N TYR A 186 18.69 12.43 -13.14
CA TYR A 186 18.55 10.99 -12.97
C TYR A 186 17.08 10.57 -12.88
N MET A 187 16.80 9.36 -13.32
CA MET A 187 15.52 8.69 -13.11
C MET A 187 15.61 7.85 -11.86
N LEU A 188 14.49 7.69 -11.17
CA LEU A 188 14.40 6.89 -9.94
C LEU A 188 13.51 5.66 -10.17
N PHE A 189 13.98 4.49 -9.73
CA PHE A 189 13.14 3.32 -9.46
C PHE A 189 13.12 3.11 -7.95
N LEU A 190 11.91 3.01 -7.37
CA LEU A 190 11.72 2.85 -5.93
C LEU A 190 10.75 1.71 -5.62
N GLY A 191 11.19 0.70 -4.84
CA GLY A 191 10.33 -0.41 -4.46
C GLY A 191 11.06 -1.68 -4.04
N ARG A 192 10.51 -2.84 -4.39
CA ARG A 192 11.16 -4.15 -4.26
C ARG A 192 11.71 -4.58 -5.62
N ILE A 193 12.81 -5.34 -5.60
CA ILE A 193 13.31 -5.98 -6.81
C ILE A 193 12.57 -7.31 -6.98
N THR A 194 11.52 -7.28 -7.80
CA THR A 194 10.72 -8.46 -8.17
C THR A 194 10.30 -8.32 -9.64
N PRO A 195 10.03 -9.40 -10.37
CA PRO A 195 9.61 -9.32 -11.76
C PRO A 195 8.39 -8.41 -11.97
N THR A 196 7.45 -8.42 -11.02
CA THR A 196 6.19 -7.65 -11.12
C THR A 196 6.39 -6.13 -11.04
N LYS A 197 7.53 -5.65 -10.52
CA LYS A 197 7.81 -4.20 -10.41
C LYS A 197 8.47 -3.61 -11.65
N GLY A 198 8.91 -4.44 -12.62
CA GLY A 198 9.34 -3.98 -13.92
C GLY A 198 10.72 -3.30 -13.94
N LEU A 199 11.66 -3.72 -13.08
CA LEU A 199 12.97 -3.09 -13.02
C LEU A 199 13.77 -3.25 -14.34
N LEU A 200 13.61 -4.36 -15.05
CA LEU A 200 14.29 -4.56 -16.35
C LEU A 200 13.79 -3.57 -17.41
N GLU A 201 12.51 -3.24 -17.40
CA GLU A 201 11.92 -2.20 -18.25
C GLU A 201 12.51 -0.82 -17.92
N ALA A 202 12.65 -0.49 -16.62
CA ALA A 202 13.28 0.76 -16.21
C ALA A 202 14.76 0.83 -16.65
N ILE A 203 15.48 -0.28 -16.57
CA ILE A 203 16.87 -0.39 -17.07
C ILE A 203 16.92 -0.20 -18.60
N ALA A 204 15.98 -0.81 -19.33
CA ALA A 204 15.89 -0.63 -20.79
C ALA A 204 15.64 0.85 -21.17
N VAL A 205 14.77 1.55 -20.43
CA VAL A 205 14.56 2.99 -20.59
C VAL A 205 15.83 3.78 -20.33
N ALA A 206 16.61 3.44 -19.31
CA ALA A 206 17.86 4.12 -18.99
C ALA A 206 18.90 3.96 -20.11
N HIS A 207 19.05 2.76 -20.65
CA HIS A 207 19.92 2.53 -21.80
C HIS A 207 19.49 3.30 -23.04
N ALA A 208 18.17 3.33 -23.33
CA ALA A 208 17.66 4.03 -24.52
C ALA A 208 17.76 5.55 -24.42
N THR A 209 17.65 6.13 -23.21
CA THR A 209 17.72 7.58 -22.97
C THR A 209 19.10 8.08 -22.63
N ASN A 210 20.02 7.19 -22.23
CA ASN A 210 21.34 7.50 -21.67
C ASN A 210 21.24 8.44 -20.43
N ILE A 211 20.16 8.32 -19.64
CA ILE A 211 19.96 9.06 -18.39
C ILE A 211 20.20 8.08 -17.23
N PRO A 212 20.97 8.45 -16.20
CA PRO A 212 21.23 7.57 -15.06
C PRO A 212 19.94 7.12 -14.37
N LEU A 213 19.88 5.82 -14.03
CA LEU A 213 18.82 5.22 -13.22
C LEU A 213 19.36 4.91 -11.82
N TYR A 214 18.77 5.52 -10.81
CA TYR A 214 19.02 5.18 -9.41
C TYR A 214 17.97 4.17 -8.96
N ILE A 215 18.42 3.01 -8.50
CA ILE A 215 17.59 1.91 -8.02
C ILE A 215 17.66 1.93 -6.50
N VAL A 216 16.61 2.44 -5.86
CA VAL A 216 16.44 2.42 -4.40
C VAL A 216 15.45 1.31 -4.09
N ALA A 217 15.96 0.16 -3.68
CA ALA A 217 15.13 -1.03 -3.65
C ALA A 217 15.60 -2.07 -2.64
N LYS A 218 14.62 -2.78 -2.06
CA LYS A 218 14.85 -3.95 -1.24
C LYS A 218 14.91 -5.22 -2.09
N ILE A 219 15.82 -6.11 -1.73
CA ILE A 219 15.89 -7.48 -2.24
C ILE A 219 15.34 -8.39 -1.13
N ASP A 220 14.12 -8.88 -1.29
CA ASP A 220 13.57 -9.87 -0.35
C ASP A 220 14.25 -11.24 -0.60
N PRO A 221 14.41 -12.09 0.43
CA PRO A 221 15.04 -13.40 0.27
C PRO A 221 14.42 -14.27 -0.83
N VAL A 222 13.10 -14.18 -1.01
CA VAL A 222 12.35 -14.91 -2.05
C VAL A 222 12.70 -14.45 -3.46
N ASP A 223 13.10 -13.19 -3.65
CA ASP A 223 13.43 -12.59 -4.94
C ASP A 223 14.94 -12.57 -5.24
N LYS A 224 15.76 -13.15 -4.34
CA LYS A 224 17.22 -13.14 -4.47
C LYS A 224 17.73 -13.82 -5.75
N GLU A 225 17.11 -14.93 -6.13
CA GLU A 225 17.49 -15.64 -7.36
C GLU A 225 17.22 -14.76 -8.58
N TYR A 226 16.08 -14.11 -8.68
CA TYR A 226 15.76 -13.18 -9.75
C TYR A 226 16.77 -12.01 -9.82
N TYR A 227 17.11 -11.45 -8.66
CA TYR A 227 18.13 -10.38 -8.63
C TYR A 227 19.48 -10.86 -9.15
N GLU A 228 19.98 -12.01 -8.69
CA GLU A 228 21.30 -12.52 -9.07
C GLU A 228 21.37 -12.95 -10.55
N SER A 229 20.30 -13.57 -11.09
CA SER A 229 20.28 -14.06 -12.47
C SER A 229 19.95 -13.00 -13.51
N GLU A 230 18.96 -12.14 -13.22
CA GLU A 230 18.38 -11.24 -14.24
C GLU A 230 18.83 -9.78 -14.09
N VAL A 231 19.01 -9.29 -12.85
CA VAL A 231 19.17 -7.84 -12.62
C VAL A 231 20.63 -7.44 -12.43
N LYS A 232 21.36 -8.19 -11.63
CA LYS A 232 22.69 -7.82 -11.12
C LYS A 232 23.72 -7.49 -12.22
N SER A 233 23.69 -8.21 -13.34
CA SER A 233 24.60 -8.01 -14.47
C SER A 233 24.40 -6.66 -15.17
N HIS A 234 23.27 -6.01 -15.01
CA HIS A 234 22.99 -4.69 -15.60
C HIS A 234 23.48 -3.52 -14.74
N ILE A 235 23.82 -3.77 -13.47
CA ILE A 235 24.28 -2.71 -12.54
C ILE A 235 25.76 -2.42 -12.82
N ASP A 236 26.04 -1.29 -13.47
CA ASP A 236 27.39 -0.88 -13.88
C ASP A 236 28.02 0.19 -12.97
N GLY A 237 27.25 0.73 -12.01
CA GLY A 237 27.70 1.77 -11.08
C GLY A 237 27.81 3.17 -11.70
N SER A 238 27.49 3.34 -12.98
CA SER A 238 27.55 4.62 -13.71
C SER A 238 26.17 5.02 -14.25
N LEU A 239 25.67 4.33 -15.26
CA LEU A 239 24.32 4.55 -15.81
C LEU A 239 23.27 3.88 -14.94
N ILE A 240 23.51 2.66 -14.49
CA ILE A 240 22.61 1.89 -13.64
C ILE A 240 23.23 1.74 -12.25
N ARG A 241 22.64 2.43 -11.26
CA ARG A 241 23.19 2.52 -9.90
C ARG A 241 22.25 1.91 -8.90
N TYR A 242 22.67 0.86 -8.20
CA TYR A 242 21.94 0.29 -7.07
C TYR A 242 22.36 0.98 -5.77
N MET A 243 21.39 1.65 -5.12
CA MET A 243 21.60 2.48 -3.93
C MET A 243 21.28 1.72 -2.63
N GLY A 244 20.74 0.49 -2.73
CA GLY A 244 20.28 -0.27 -1.58
C GLY A 244 18.88 0.07 -1.14
N GLU A 245 18.49 -0.40 0.05
CA GLU A 245 17.24 -0.05 0.71
C GLU A 245 17.42 1.26 1.48
N ALA A 246 16.56 2.24 1.23
CA ALA A 246 16.60 3.55 1.88
C ALA A 246 15.66 3.61 3.11
N ASP A 247 16.04 4.36 4.11
CA ASP A 247 15.14 4.83 5.15
C ASP A 247 14.22 5.94 4.62
N PHE A 248 13.34 6.45 5.50
CA PHE A 248 12.36 7.47 5.10
C PHE A 248 13.04 8.78 4.61
N GLN A 249 14.06 9.25 5.29
CA GLN A 249 14.76 10.50 4.95
C GLN A 249 15.57 10.35 3.65
N GLU A 250 16.28 9.24 3.49
CA GLU A 250 17.01 8.90 2.28
C GLU A 250 16.05 8.76 1.09
N LYS A 251 14.90 8.08 1.27
CA LYS A 251 13.85 7.96 0.26
C LYS A 251 13.37 9.33 -0.22
N ILE A 252 13.06 10.24 0.70
CA ILE A 252 12.67 11.61 0.37
C ILE A 252 13.77 12.34 -0.39
N ALA A 253 15.03 12.18 0.02
CA ALA A 253 16.16 12.82 -0.65
C ALA A 253 16.26 12.40 -2.11
N TYR A 254 16.06 11.11 -2.43
CA TYR A 254 16.02 10.64 -3.80
C TYR A 254 14.76 11.11 -4.55
N LEU A 255 13.58 10.99 -3.93
CA LEU A 255 12.32 11.37 -4.57
C LEU A 255 12.31 12.84 -5.00
N LYS A 256 12.67 13.75 -4.11
CA LYS A 256 12.57 15.19 -4.37
C LYS A 256 13.51 15.68 -5.48
N LYS A 257 14.64 15.00 -5.71
CA LYS A 257 15.65 15.44 -6.68
C LYS A 257 15.56 14.70 -8.04
N ALA A 258 14.84 13.58 -8.10
CA ALA A 258 14.72 12.82 -9.34
C ALA A 258 14.04 13.63 -10.46
N ARG A 259 14.55 13.50 -11.68
CA ARG A 259 13.91 13.99 -12.91
C ARG A 259 12.49 13.45 -13.06
N CYS A 260 12.33 12.16 -12.80
CA CYS A 260 11.05 11.45 -12.73
C CYS A 260 11.20 10.13 -11.98
N LEU A 261 10.07 9.62 -11.47
CA LEU A 261 9.94 8.24 -11.02
C LEU A 261 9.53 7.36 -12.20
N LEU A 262 10.24 6.25 -12.44
CA LEU A 262 9.80 5.19 -13.35
C LEU A 262 9.02 4.14 -12.57
N PHE A 263 7.81 3.85 -13.05
CA PHE A 263 6.92 2.87 -12.46
C PHE A 263 6.36 1.90 -13.52
N PRO A 264 7.24 1.09 -14.14
CA PRO A 264 6.90 0.16 -15.22
C PRO A 264 6.28 -1.13 -14.70
N ILE A 265 5.26 -1.00 -13.86
CA ILE A 265 4.59 -2.08 -13.13
C ILE A 265 4.02 -3.14 -14.08
N GLN A 266 4.23 -4.45 -13.78
CA GLN A 266 3.81 -5.56 -14.64
C GLN A 266 2.57 -6.30 -14.11
N TRP A 267 1.96 -5.83 -13.03
CA TRP A 267 0.75 -6.39 -12.43
C TRP A 267 -0.29 -5.30 -12.16
N GLU A 268 -1.50 -5.70 -11.82
CA GLU A 268 -2.56 -4.74 -11.45
C GLU A 268 -2.28 -4.18 -10.05
N GLU A 269 -1.51 -3.11 -9.98
CA GLU A 269 -1.12 -2.47 -8.71
C GLU A 269 -2.35 -1.97 -7.96
N PRO A 270 -2.59 -2.35 -6.69
CA PRO A 270 -3.76 -1.91 -5.92
C PRO A 270 -3.86 -0.41 -5.77
N PHE A 271 -2.73 0.24 -5.39
CA PHE A 271 -2.67 1.68 -5.21
C PHE A 271 -1.32 2.28 -5.66
N GLY A 272 -0.19 1.78 -5.10
CA GLY A 272 1.13 2.30 -5.46
C GLY A 272 1.47 3.61 -4.73
N LEU A 273 1.61 3.56 -3.40
CA LEU A 273 1.98 4.69 -2.55
C LEU A 273 3.18 5.49 -3.08
N VAL A 274 4.16 4.80 -3.68
CA VAL A 274 5.37 5.44 -4.24
C VAL A 274 5.06 6.49 -5.31
N MET A 275 3.97 6.33 -6.06
CA MET A 275 3.54 7.36 -7.02
C MET A 275 3.09 8.63 -6.28
N VAL A 276 2.31 8.47 -5.22
CA VAL A 276 1.85 9.60 -4.39
C VAL A 276 3.03 10.27 -3.68
N GLU A 277 3.97 9.49 -3.16
CA GLU A 277 5.21 9.99 -2.55
C GLU A 277 6.04 10.84 -3.51
N ALA A 278 6.22 10.36 -4.75
CA ALA A 278 6.94 11.10 -5.78
C ALA A 278 6.24 12.42 -6.14
N LEU A 279 4.92 12.35 -6.39
CA LEU A 279 4.12 13.54 -6.72
C LEU A 279 4.09 14.54 -5.56
N ALA A 280 4.04 14.07 -4.31
CA ALA A 280 4.12 14.93 -3.13
C ALA A 280 5.45 15.69 -3.06
N CYS A 281 6.56 15.07 -3.47
CA CYS A 281 7.86 15.73 -3.62
C CYS A 281 8.00 16.59 -4.88
N GLY A 282 6.95 16.72 -5.70
CA GLY A 282 6.99 17.46 -6.97
C GLY A 282 7.69 16.69 -8.09
N THR A 283 7.83 15.38 -7.99
CA THR A 283 8.50 14.55 -8.99
C THR A 283 7.46 13.87 -9.88
N PRO A 284 7.46 14.11 -11.20
CA PRO A 284 6.53 13.48 -12.11
C PRO A 284 6.75 11.98 -12.19
N VAL A 285 5.66 11.24 -12.44
CA VAL A 285 5.69 9.79 -12.54
C VAL A 285 5.48 9.35 -13.99
N ILE A 286 6.29 8.41 -14.46
CA ILE A 286 6.11 7.75 -15.74
C ILE A 286 5.83 6.28 -15.47
N ALA A 287 4.63 5.82 -15.80
CA ALA A 287 4.13 4.53 -15.38
C ALA A 287 3.48 3.74 -16.51
N PHE A 288 3.50 2.43 -16.43
CA PHE A 288 2.66 1.59 -17.30
C PHE A 288 1.19 1.64 -16.86
N ARG A 289 0.29 1.53 -17.83
CA ARG A 289 -1.17 1.52 -17.64
C ARG A 289 -1.63 0.22 -16.98
N ARG A 290 -1.45 0.09 -15.66
CA ARG A 290 -1.83 -1.07 -14.89
C ARG A 290 -2.47 -0.66 -13.56
N GLY A 291 -3.46 -1.42 -13.11
CA GLY A 291 -4.08 -1.23 -11.80
C GLY A 291 -4.59 0.19 -11.57
N SER A 292 -4.18 0.75 -10.45
CA SER A 292 -4.56 2.11 -10.02
C SER A 292 -3.83 3.24 -10.75
N VAL A 293 -2.85 2.97 -11.62
CA VAL A 293 -2.07 4.02 -12.29
C VAL A 293 -2.95 5.08 -12.96
N PRO A 294 -4.00 4.73 -13.76
CA PRO A 294 -4.86 5.74 -14.39
C PRO A 294 -5.72 6.54 -13.40
N GLU A 295 -5.84 6.08 -12.15
CA GLU A 295 -6.57 6.79 -11.09
C GLU A 295 -5.69 7.83 -10.38
N ILE A 296 -4.36 7.64 -10.37
CA ILE A 296 -3.39 8.52 -9.70
C ILE A 296 -2.73 9.46 -10.70
N ILE A 297 -2.27 8.93 -11.84
CA ILE A 297 -1.54 9.70 -12.85
C ILE A 297 -2.54 10.34 -13.83
N GLN A 298 -2.44 11.65 -13.94
CA GLN A 298 -3.14 12.48 -14.93
C GLN A 298 -2.16 12.77 -16.05
N ASP A 299 -2.36 12.13 -17.19
CA ASP A 299 -1.44 12.18 -18.33
C ASP A 299 -1.17 13.61 -18.78
N GLY A 300 0.11 14.01 -18.89
CA GLY A 300 0.54 15.36 -19.23
C GLY A 300 0.37 16.42 -18.12
N VAL A 301 -0.16 16.06 -16.93
CA VAL A 301 -0.37 17.00 -15.81
C VAL A 301 0.60 16.74 -14.67
N ASN A 302 0.66 15.52 -14.16
CA ASN A 302 1.54 15.10 -13.07
C ASN A 302 2.47 13.94 -13.44
N GLY A 303 2.39 13.48 -14.70
CA GLY A 303 3.20 12.38 -15.22
C GLY A 303 2.74 11.98 -16.60
N TYR A 304 3.18 10.80 -17.03
CA TYR A 304 2.77 10.18 -18.29
C TYR A 304 2.46 8.71 -18.08
N ILE A 305 1.43 8.24 -18.79
CA ILE A 305 1.03 6.83 -18.84
C ILE A 305 1.52 6.24 -20.15
N ALA A 306 2.25 5.14 -20.09
CA ALA A 306 2.81 4.43 -21.23
C ALA A 306 2.28 2.99 -21.29
N ASP A 307 2.25 2.43 -22.49
CA ASP A 307 1.87 1.03 -22.70
C ASP A 307 3.08 0.16 -23.16
N SER A 308 4.23 0.79 -23.40
CA SER A 308 5.49 0.12 -23.77
C SER A 308 6.73 0.86 -23.27
N VAL A 309 7.90 0.21 -23.36
CA VAL A 309 9.20 0.83 -23.06
C VAL A 309 9.49 2.00 -24.00
N GLU A 310 9.17 1.88 -25.27
CA GLU A 310 9.37 2.93 -26.29
C GLU A 310 8.55 4.19 -25.95
N GLU A 311 7.31 4.03 -25.53
CA GLU A 311 6.46 5.14 -25.08
C GLU A 311 7.02 5.77 -23.79
N MET A 312 7.52 4.94 -22.87
CA MET A 312 8.15 5.42 -21.65
C MET A 312 9.42 6.23 -21.94
N VAL A 313 10.24 5.82 -22.93
CA VAL A 313 11.40 6.59 -23.41
C VAL A 313 10.98 7.98 -23.89
N ILE A 314 9.91 8.05 -24.69
CA ILE A 314 9.36 9.33 -25.18
C ILE A 314 8.85 10.18 -24.00
N ALA A 315 8.18 9.57 -23.03
CA ALA A 315 7.67 10.24 -21.85
C ALA A 315 8.78 10.81 -20.97
N VAL A 316 9.89 10.09 -20.78
CA VAL A 316 11.07 10.56 -20.03
C VAL A 316 11.63 11.84 -20.63
N GLN A 317 11.70 11.94 -21.97
CA GLN A 317 12.18 13.17 -22.64
C GLN A 317 11.29 14.36 -22.34
N LYS A 318 9.98 14.13 -22.14
CA LYS A 318 8.97 15.16 -21.85
C LYS A 318 8.81 15.43 -20.34
N ALA A 319 9.42 14.65 -19.45
CA ALA A 319 9.24 14.77 -18.00
C ALA A 319 9.52 16.20 -17.49
N GLY A 320 10.53 16.88 -18.05
CA GLY A 320 10.86 18.26 -17.69
C GLY A 320 9.79 19.31 -18.05
N LEU A 321 8.75 18.95 -18.81
CA LEU A 321 7.61 19.82 -19.11
C LEU A 321 6.55 19.80 -18.02
N ILE A 322 6.58 18.81 -17.13
CA ILE A 322 5.65 18.67 -16.00
C ILE A 322 6.08 19.61 -14.87
N SER A 323 5.14 20.43 -14.42
CA SER A 323 5.37 21.32 -13.26
C SER A 323 5.39 20.55 -11.95
N SER A 324 6.46 20.71 -11.16
CA SER A 324 6.56 20.14 -9.82
C SER A 324 5.41 20.58 -8.90
N LEU A 325 4.95 21.84 -9.03
CA LEU A 325 3.78 22.34 -8.31
C LEU A 325 2.52 21.56 -8.67
N ARG A 326 2.28 21.29 -9.97
CA ARG A 326 1.12 20.50 -10.39
C ARG A 326 1.18 19.05 -9.91
N CYS A 327 2.37 18.45 -9.85
CA CYS A 327 2.54 17.14 -9.22
C CYS A 327 2.02 17.19 -7.79
N ARG A 328 2.50 18.14 -7.00
CA ARG A 328 2.10 18.34 -5.60
C ARG A 328 0.59 18.59 -5.45
N GLU A 329 0.05 19.57 -6.17
CA GLU A 329 -1.38 19.92 -6.13
C GLU A 329 -2.28 18.73 -6.47
N SER A 330 -1.85 17.84 -7.37
CA SER A 330 -2.63 16.68 -7.79
C SER A 330 -2.86 15.66 -6.68
N VAL A 331 -2.05 15.67 -5.61
CA VAL A 331 -2.13 14.72 -4.50
C VAL A 331 -2.61 15.32 -3.18
N GLU A 332 -2.38 16.61 -2.94
CA GLU A 332 -2.72 17.28 -1.69
C GLU A 332 -4.18 17.14 -1.26
N THR A 333 -5.11 17.23 -2.20
CA THR A 333 -6.55 17.12 -1.90
C THR A 333 -7.09 15.71 -2.04
N ARG A 334 -6.40 14.83 -2.76
CA ARG A 334 -6.91 13.51 -3.14
C ARG A 334 -6.36 12.39 -2.27
N PHE A 335 -5.12 12.54 -1.79
CA PHE A 335 -4.37 11.47 -1.13
C PHE A 335 -3.71 11.93 0.17
N ASP A 336 -4.25 12.99 0.81
CA ASP A 336 -3.83 13.41 2.15
C ASP A 336 -4.50 12.57 3.24
N THR A 337 -3.75 12.27 4.32
CA THR A 337 -4.20 11.49 5.46
C THR A 337 -5.52 11.99 6.04
N LYS A 338 -5.72 13.31 6.13
CA LYS A 338 -6.95 13.85 6.68
C LYS A 338 -8.18 13.38 5.89
N ARG A 339 -8.13 13.44 4.56
CA ARG A 339 -9.24 12.97 3.71
C ARG A 339 -9.53 11.48 3.94
N MET A 340 -8.51 10.66 3.99
CA MET A 340 -8.66 9.22 4.24
C MET A 340 -9.34 8.97 5.60
N VAL A 341 -8.90 9.65 6.65
CA VAL A 341 -9.46 9.52 7.99
C VAL A 341 -10.93 9.96 8.01
N ASP A 342 -11.26 11.10 7.40
CA ASP A 342 -12.65 11.62 7.30
C ASP A 342 -13.57 10.61 6.59
N GLU A 343 -13.09 9.92 5.55
CA GLU A 343 -13.85 8.91 4.80
C GLU A 343 -14.06 7.62 5.61
N TYR A 344 -13.02 7.13 6.30
CA TYR A 344 -13.14 5.99 7.19
C TYR A 344 -14.07 6.28 8.38
N GLU A 345 -13.93 7.45 9.02
CA GLU A 345 -14.79 7.88 10.13
C GLU A 345 -16.26 7.88 9.73
N LYS A 346 -16.58 8.54 8.60
CA LYS A 346 -17.93 8.59 8.06
C LYS A 346 -18.50 7.19 7.77
N LEU A 347 -17.68 6.30 7.22
CA LEU A 347 -18.09 4.92 6.96
C LEU A 347 -18.34 4.18 8.28
N PHE A 348 -17.45 4.28 9.27
CA PHE A 348 -17.60 3.60 10.56
C PHE A 348 -18.81 4.11 11.35
N GLU A 349 -19.11 5.41 11.27
CA GLU A 349 -20.33 5.99 11.86
C GLU A 349 -21.60 5.40 11.21
N SER A 350 -21.61 5.19 9.89
CA SER A 350 -22.76 4.56 9.24
C SER A 350 -22.95 3.11 9.69
N LEU A 351 -21.84 2.34 9.78
CA LEU A 351 -21.88 0.93 10.20
C LEU A 351 -22.31 0.74 11.66
N LYS A 352 -21.98 1.67 12.54
CA LYS A 352 -22.44 1.64 13.94
C LYS A 352 -23.94 1.81 14.07
N ASN A 353 -24.58 2.54 13.15
CA ASN A 353 -25.99 2.92 13.22
C ASN A 353 -26.91 1.92 12.48
N GLU A 354 -26.37 0.93 11.78
CA GLU A 354 -27.08 -0.18 11.15
C GLU A 354 -27.35 -1.32 12.15
#